data_2f4b0736caabfcce3516ddc10477d1aa
#
_entry.id   2f4b0736caabfcce3516ddc10477d1aa
#
_cell.length_a   1.000
_cell.length_b   1.000
_cell.length_c   1.000
_cell.angle_alpha   90.00
_cell.angle_beta   90.00
_cell.angle_gamma   90.00
#
_symmetry.space_group_name_H-M   'P 1'
#
loop_
_entity.id
_entity.type
_entity.pdbx_description
1 polymer ?
#
loop_
_entity_poly.entity_id
_entity_poly.type
_entity_poly.pdbx_seq_one_letter_code
_entity_poly.pdbx_strand_id
1 'polypeptide(L)'
;MPSILDPIPTDSDLWVTEEGNYLGAIITNVPYLATDFLAAPNTQIDDNQLCLIIFRGYMTQKNLLKTLMKIEKGKHIGIPGIEIIPVNAVRIEPLENDKDSKGMMTVDGELIESGPIQCHIMQNAAKVYSK
;
A
#
# COMPACT_ATOMS: atom_id res chain seq x y z
N MET A 1 13.81 -10.15 -9.28
CA MET A 1 13.21 -8.82 -9.07
C MET A 1 14.02 -7.76 -9.79
N PRO A 2 13.45 -6.91 -10.65
CA PRO A 2 14.21 -5.85 -11.30
C PRO A 2 14.76 -4.85 -10.27
N SER A 3 15.90 -4.23 -10.58
CA SER A 3 16.45 -3.15 -9.76
C SER A 3 15.52 -1.93 -9.81
N ILE A 4 15.50 -1.13 -8.74
CA ILE A 4 14.76 0.16 -8.73
C ILE A 4 15.27 1.12 -9.82
N LEU A 5 16.50 0.93 -10.29
CA LEU A 5 17.10 1.73 -11.35
C LEU A 5 16.71 1.24 -12.77
N ASP A 6 16.14 0.04 -12.87
CA ASP A 6 15.66 -0.47 -14.16
C ASP A 6 14.33 0.21 -14.53
N PRO A 7 14.03 0.34 -15.84
CA PRO A 7 12.74 0.79 -16.30
C PRO A 7 11.61 -0.07 -15.73
N ILE A 8 10.43 0.54 -15.57
CA ILE A 8 9.21 -0.18 -15.14
C ILE A 8 8.93 -1.28 -16.17
N PRO A 9 8.74 -2.54 -15.74
CA PRO A 9 8.41 -3.64 -16.65
C PRO A 9 6.97 -3.48 -17.16
N THR A 10 6.79 -2.86 -18.32
CA THR A 10 5.47 -2.57 -18.89
C THR A 10 4.84 -3.72 -19.66
N ASP A 11 5.67 -4.66 -20.15
CA ASP A 11 5.25 -5.76 -21.04
C ASP A 11 5.43 -7.15 -20.41
N SER A 12 5.37 -7.26 -19.11
CA SER A 12 5.57 -8.52 -18.40
C SER A 12 4.24 -9.07 -17.89
N ASP A 13 3.99 -10.35 -18.06
CA ASP A 13 2.86 -11.08 -17.47
C ASP A 13 2.91 -11.08 -15.93
N LEU A 14 4.06 -10.73 -15.34
CA LEU A 14 4.28 -10.69 -13.90
C LEU A 14 3.98 -9.32 -13.27
N TRP A 15 3.98 -8.25 -14.07
CA TRP A 15 3.79 -6.88 -13.59
C TRP A 15 2.59 -6.22 -14.26
N VAL A 16 1.77 -5.58 -13.45
CA VAL A 16 0.71 -4.68 -13.90
C VAL A 16 1.11 -3.27 -13.56
N THR A 17 1.17 -2.40 -14.56
CA THR A 17 1.49 -0.99 -14.39
C THR A 17 0.25 -0.14 -14.52
N GLU A 18 0.04 0.75 -13.59
CA GLU A 18 -1.06 1.70 -13.60
C GLU A 18 -0.54 3.10 -13.27
N GLU A 19 -0.97 4.08 -14.03
CA GLU A 19 -0.72 5.49 -13.78
C GLU A 19 -2.04 6.20 -13.48
N GLY A 20 -2.05 7.04 -12.46
CA GLY A 20 -3.26 7.75 -12.08
C GLY A 20 -3.07 8.65 -10.86
N ASN A 21 -4.16 9.22 -10.41
CA ASN A 21 -4.21 10.04 -9.21
C ASN A 21 -4.64 9.18 -8.01
N TYR A 22 -3.88 9.26 -6.95
CA TYR A 22 -4.11 8.54 -5.71
C TYR A 22 -4.09 9.50 -4.53
N LEU A 23 -4.99 9.30 -3.56
CA LEU A 23 -4.91 9.97 -2.25
C LEU A 23 -3.80 9.38 -1.39
N GLY A 24 -3.54 8.10 -1.56
CA GLY A 24 -2.48 7.41 -0.84
C GLY A 24 -2.44 5.92 -1.15
N ALA A 25 -1.40 5.28 -0.65
CA ALA A 25 -1.24 3.85 -0.68
C ALA A 25 -0.58 3.38 0.62
N ILE A 26 -0.98 2.21 1.08
CA ILE A 26 -0.38 1.53 2.22
C ILE A 26 0.11 0.16 1.74
N ILE A 27 1.35 -0.18 2.09
CA ILE A 27 1.92 -1.50 1.85
C ILE A 27 2.19 -2.12 3.21
N THR A 28 1.61 -3.27 3.47
CA THR A 28 1.77 -3.97 4.74
C THR A 28 1.77 -5.49 4.55
N ASN A 29 2.40 -6.20 5.46
CA ASN A 29 2.32 -7.65 5.57
C ASN A 29 1.67 -8.11 6.90
N VAL A 30 1.09 -7.17 7.63
CA VAL A 30 0.37 -7.42 8.88
C VAL A 30 -1.04 -6.86 8.81
N PRO A 31 -2.02 -7.47 9.48
CA PRO A 31 -3.41 -6.98 9.45
C PRO A 31 -3.60 -5.66 10.20
N TYR A 32 -2.97 -5.52 11.37
CA TYR A 32 -3.08 -4.33 12.21
C TYR A 32 -1.86 -3.42 12.06
N LEU A 33 -2.08 -2.14 11.76
CA LEU A 33 -1.05 -1.10 11.78
C LEU A 33 -0.99 -0.39 13.15
N ALA A 34 -2.07 -0.43 13.90
CA ALA A 34 -2.18 0.04 15.28
C ALA A 34 -3.30 -0.73 15.99
N THR A 35 -3.46 -0.55 17.28
CA THR A 35 -4.46 -1.26 18.10
C THR A 35 -5.88 -1.11 17.55
N ASP A 36 -6.19 0.06 17.01
CA ASP A 36 -7.50 0.45 16.46
C ASP A 36 -7.45 0.67 14.94
N PHE A 37 -6.49 0.06 14.26
CA PHE A 37 -6.29 0.25 12.83
C PHE A 37 -6.09 -1.07 12.10
N LEU A 38 -7.19 -1.79 11.88
CA LEU A 38 -7.23 -3.04 11.11
C LEU A 38 -7.28 -2.73 9.60
N ALA A 39 -6.13 -2.40 9.03
CA ALA A 39 -6.03 -1.97 7.64
C ALA A 39 -6.22 -3.11 6.64
N ALA A 40 -5.68 -4.29 6.94
CA ALA A 40 -5.68 -5.46 6.06
C ALA A 40 -6.28 -6.70 6.77
N PRO A 41 -7.61 -6.76 6.94
CA PRO A 41 -8.26 -7.77 7.79
C PRO A 41 -8.10 -9.22 7.29
N ASN A 42 -7.83 -9.41 6.01
CA ASN A 42 -7.64 -10.73 5.41
C ASN A 42 -6.17 -11.15 5.30
N THR A 43 -5.25 -10.33 5.78
CA THR A 43 -3.81 -10.60 5.74
C THR A 43 -3.38 -11.43 6.95
N GLN A 44 -2.49 -12.38 6.71
CA GLN A 44 -1.84 -13.18 7.74
C GLN A 44 -0.33 -12.97 7.67
N ILE A 45 0.36 -13.06 8.81
CA ILE A 45 1.81 -12.82 8.88
C ILE A 45 2.59 -13.83 8.04
N ASP A 46 2.08 -15.03 7.87
CA ASP A 46 2.70 -16.16 7.18
C ASP A 46 2.12 -16.47 5.80
N ASP A 47 1.33 -15.58 5.22
CA ASP A 47 0.72 -15.79 3.90
C ASP A 47 1.68 -15.55 2.72
N ASN A 48 2.91 -15.12 3.00
CA ASN A 48 3.95 -14.84 2.01
C ASN A 48 3.55 -13.81 0.94
N GLN A 49 2.68 -12.89 1.31
CA GLN A 49 2.21 -11.81 0.44
C GLN A 49 2.30 -10.46 1.14
N LEU A 50 2.49 -9.43 0.35
CA LEU A 50 2.22 -8.05 0.77
C LEU A 50 0.76 -7.71 0.46
N CYS A 51 0.19 -6.86 1.26
CA CYS A 51 -1.12 -6.25 1.00
C CYS A 51 -0.91 -4.80 0.55
N LEU A 52 -1.31 -4.50 -0.66
CA LEU A 52 -1.34 -3.14 -1.19
C LEU A 52 -2.75 -2.58 -1.03
N ILE A 53 -2.89 -1.50 -0.29
CA ILE A 53 -4.16 -0.80 -0.09
C ILE A 53 -4.05 0.53 -0.82
N ILE A 54 -4.93 0.75 -1.78
CA ILE A 54 -4.96 1.95 -2.61
C ILE A 54 -6.18 2.79 -2.24
N PHE A 55 -5.94 4.08 -2.06
CA PHE A 55 -6.97 5.12 -1.91
C PHE A 55 -7.00 5.94 -3.19
N ARG A 56 -8.04 5.76 -4.00
CA ARG A 56 -8.17 6.41 -5.31
C ARG A 56 -8.39 7.92 -5.17
N GLY A 57 -7.85 8.69 -6.13
CA GLY A 57 -7.96 10.15 -6.14
C GLY A 57 -9.38 10.68 -6.26
N TYR A 58 -10.31 9.89 -6.80
CA TYR A 58 -11.73 10.25 -6.89
C TYR A 58 -12.54 10.01 -5.60
N MET A 59 -11.91 9.48 -4.55
CA MET A 59 -12.59 9.22 -3.28
C MET A 59 -13.13 10.53 -2.69
N THR A 60 -14.41 10.53 -2.34
CA THR A 60 -15.05 11.69 -1.73
C THR A 60 -14.65 11.86 -0.26
N GLN A 61 -14.73 13.07 0.27
CA GLN A 61 -14.51 13.33 1.69
C GLN A 61 -15.44 12.51 2.59
N LYS A 62 -16.68 12.31 2.15
CA LYS A 62 -17.65 11.45 2.85
C LYS A 62 -17.18 9.99 2.94
N ASN A 63 -16.65 9.45 1.84
CA ASN A 63 -16.14 8.08 1.83
C ASN A 63 -14.85 7.96 2.63
N LEU A 64 -13.99 8.96 2.60
CA LEU A 64 -12.79 9.01 3.44
C LEU A 64 -13.15 8.99 4.94
N LEU A 65 -14.12 9.81 5.34
CA LEU A 65 -14.61 9.82 6.72
C LEU A 65 -15.23 8.47 7.13
N LYS A 66 -16.02 7.86 6.26
CA LYS A 66 -16.56 6.50 6.50
C LYS A 66 -15.45 5.47 6.69
N THR A 67 -14.38 5.59 5.91
CA THR A 67 -13.20 4.71 6.02
C THR A 67 -12.59 4.84 7.40
N LEU A 68 -12.31 6.05 7.85
CA LEU A 68 -11.73 6.31 9.17
C LEU A 68 -12.60 5.77 10.32
N MET A 69 -13.92 5.83 10.18
CA MET A 69 -14.86 5.30 11.19
C MET A 69 -14.95 3.78 11.20
N LYS A 70 -14.67 3.13 10.07
CA LYS A 70 -14.87 1.68 9.92
C LYS A 70 -13.58 0.87 9.97
N ILE A 71 -12.43 1.52 9.83
CA ILE A 71 -11.13 0.87 9.71
C ILE A 71 -10.73 0.15 11.00
N GLU A 72 -11.15 0.63 12.15
CA GLU A 72 -10.94 -0.03 13.44
C GLU A 72 -11.42 -1.49 13.44
N LYS A 73 -12.55 -1.73 12.80
CA LYS A 73 -13.19 -3.06 12.71
C LYS A 73 -12.92 -3.78 11.39
N GLY A 74 -12.06 -3.23 10.52
CA GLY A 74 -11.79 -3.77 9.20
C GLY A 74 -12.98 -3.74 8.24
N LYS A 75 -13.99 -2.92 8.50
CA LYS A 75 -15.22 -2.80 7.69
C LYS A 75 -15.14 -1.73 6.59
N HIS A 76 -13.95 -1.24 6.30
CA HIS A 76 -13.70 -0.26 5.23
C HIS A 76 -13.65 -0.90 3.83
N ILE A 77 -13.51 -2.22 3.74
CA ILE A 77 -13.53 -2.96 2.47
C ILE A 77 -14.89 -2.77 1.79
N GLY A 78 -14.86 -2.46 0.49
CA GLY A 78 -16.06 -2.20 -0.31
C GLY A 78 -16.53 -0.75 -0.29
N ILE A 79 -15.88 0.15 0.42
CA ILE A 79 -16.10 1.60 0.28
C ILE A 79 -15.55 2.04 -1.08
N PRO A 80 -16.34 2.78 -1.90
CA PRO A 80 -15.84 3.27 -3.20
C PRO A 80 -14.56 4.08 -3.06
N GLY A 81 -13.54 3.74 -3.85
CA GLY A 81 -12.25 4.40 -3.84
C GLY A 81 -11.17 3.65 -3.04
N ILE A 82 -11.52 2.57 -2.35
CA ILE A 82 -10.57 1.71 -1.65
C ILE A 82 -10.41 0.40 -2.43
N GLU A 83 -9.16 0.04 -2.70
CA GLU A 83 -8.80 -1.26 -3.28
C GLU A 83 -7.76 -1.94 -2.41
N ILE A 84 -7.94 -3.23 -2.18
CA ILE A 84 -7.01 -4.07 -1.42
C ILE A 84 -6.53 -5.18 -2.35
N ILE A 85 -5.23 -5.20 -2.62
CA ILE A 85 -4.63 -6.07 -3.63
C ILE A 85 -3.49 -6.87 -2.98
N PRO A 86 -3.58 -8.20 -2.92
CA PRO A 86 -2.44 -9.02 -2.53
C PRO A 86 -1.38 -9.01 -3.64
N VAL A 87 -0.14 -8.76 -3.28
CA VAL A 87 0.99 -8.67 -4.21
C VAL A 87 2.25 -9.34 -3.63
N ASN A 88 3.14 -9.80 -4.49
CA ASN A 88 4.46 -10.28 -4.06
C ASN A 88 5.51 -9.17 -4.08
N ALA A 89 5.29 -8.18 -4.91
CA ALA A 89 6.15 -7.02 -5.04
C ALA A 89 5.34 -5.82 -5.51
N VAL A 90 5.79 -4.62 -5.16
CA VAL A 90 5.19 -3.36 -5.57
C VAL A 90 6.27 -2.31 -5.79
N ARG A 91 6.09 -1.51 -6.81
CA ARG A 91 6.90 -0.31 -7.07
C ARG A 91 5.96 0.88 -7.16
N ILE A 92 6.27 1.93 -6.43
CA ILE A 92 5.56 3.21 -6.47
C ILE A 92 6.55 4.27 -6.91
N GLU A 93 6.20 4.98 -7.96
CA GLU A 93 6.97 6.09 -8.49
C GLU A 93 6.10 7.35 -8.47
N PRO A 94 6.34 8.29 -7.54
CA PRO A 94 5.68 9.60 -7.59
C PRO A 94 6.07 10.34 -8.86
N LEU A 95 5.08 10.82 -9.61
CA LEU A 95 5.32 11.63 -10.79
C LEU A 95 5.51 13.10 -10.36
N GLU A 96 6.59 13.72 -10.80
CA GLU A 96 6.96 15.11 -10.42
C GLU A 96 6.19 16.17 -11.24
N ASN A 97 4.90 15.97 -11.47
CA ASN A 97 4.13 16.91 -12.31
C ASN A 97 3.71 18.19 -11.58
N ASP A 98 3.88 18.25 -10.26
CA ASP A 98 3.49 19.43 -9.48
C ASP A 98 4.40 19.60 -8.26
N LYS A 99 5.15 20.71 -8.22
CA LYS A 99 6.05 21.02 -7.11
C LYS A 99 5.33 21.22 -5.77
N ASP A 100 4.03 21.49 -5.82
CA ASP A 100 3.19 21.74 -4.64
C ASP A 100 2.49 20.49 -4.11
N SER A 101 2.56 19.35 -4.81
CA SER A 101 1.89 18.09 -4.43
C SER A 101 2.86 16.97 -4.05
N LYS A 102 4.01 17.28 -3.48
CA LYS A 102 4.90 16.27 -2.91
C LYS A 102 4.18 15.55 -1.76
N GLY A 103 3.75 14.33 -2.01
CA GLY A 103 3.18 13.47 -1.00
C GLY A 103 4.18 13.17 0.11
N MET A 104 3.65 12.85 1.27
CA MET A 104 4.43 12.37 2.41
C MET A 104 4.66 10.86 2.25
N MET A 105 5.89 10.42 2.45
CA MET A 105 6.25 9.00 2.53
C MET A 105 6.74 8.64 3.92
N THR A 106 6.30 7.50 4.42
CA THR A 106 6.79 6.95 5.68
C THR A 106 7.12 5.46 5.53
N VAL A 107 8.14 5.02 6.24
CA VAL A 107 8.48 3.60 6.42
C VAL A 107 8.52 3.33 7.92
N ASP A 108 7.71 2.36 8.37
CA ASP A 108 7.57 2.00 9.78
C ASP A 108 7.32 3.21 10.71
N GLY A 109 6.54 4.19 10.21
CA GLY A 109 6.21 5.41 10.93
C GLY A 109 7.25 6.53 10.85
N GLU A 110 8.40 6.30 10.24
CA GLU A 110 9.43 7.31 10.05
C GLU A 110 9.28 8.01 8.70
N LEU A 111 9.32 9.34 8.71
CA LEU A 111 9.25 10.15 7.49
C LEU A 111 10.54 9.97 6.68
N ILE A 112 10.37 9.65 5.40
CA ILE A 112 11.47 9.56 4.44
C ILE A 112 11.29 10.57 3.31
N GLU A 113 12.35 10.82 2.56
CA GLU A 113 12.29 11.64 1.36
C GLU A 113 11.39 10.99 0.31
N SER A 114 10.51 11.78 -0.33
CA SER A 114 9.64 11.30 -1.39
C SER A 114 10.45 10.95 -2.64
N GLY A 115 10.20 9.78 -3.17
CA GLY A 115 10.86 9.26 -4.36
C GLY A 115 10.37 7.85 -4.73
N PRO A 116 10.96 7.23 -5.75
CA PRO A 116 10.63 5.85 -6.10
C PRO A 116 10.92 4.88 -4.95
N ILE A 117 9.96 4.02 -4.66
CA ILE A 117 10.09 2.96 -3.66
C ILE A 117 9.70 1.62 -4.26
N GLN A 118 10.44 0.57 -3.91
CA GLN A 118 10.16 -0.79 -4.34
C GLN A 118 10.25 -1.73 -3.15
N CYS A 119 9.21 -2.52 -2.97
CA CYS A 119 9.10 -3.50 -1.89
C CYS A 119 8.82 -4.88 -2.47
N HIS A 120 9.34 -5.92 -1.85
CA HIS A 120 8.97 -7.30 -2.15
C HIS A 120 8.98 -8.14 -0.87
N ILE A 121 8.21 -9.21 -0.88
CA ILE A 121 8.18 -10.15 0.23
C ILE A 121 9.42 -11.05 0.22
N MET A 122 10.02 -11.23 1.37
CA MET A 122 11.06 -12.24 1.59
C MET A 122 10.47 -13.37 2.42
N GLN A 123 10.27 -14.52 1.80
CA GLN A 123 9.65 -15.67 2.45
C GLN A 123 10.54 -16.21 3.57
N ASN A 124 9.95 -16.49 4.72
CA ASN A 124 10.64 -17.11 5.88
C ASN A 124 11.91 -16.37 6.34
N ALA A 125 12.00 -15.07 6.11
CA ALA A 125 13.18 -14.28 6.46
C ALA A 125 13.34 -14.02 7.96
N ALA A 126 12.25 -14.11 8.73
CA ALA A 126 12.25 -13.86 10.17
C ALA A 126 11.30 -14.82 10.91
N LYS A 127 11.57 -15.05 12.17
CA LYS A 127 10.66 -15.73 13.10
C LYS A 127 10.10 -14.71 14.07
N VAL A 128 8.78 -14.65 14.19
CA VAL A 128 8.10 -13.74 15.10
C VAL A 128 7.18 -14.52 16.03
N TYR A 129 7.00 -14.00 17.24
CA TYR A 129 5.98 -14.52 18.15
C TYR A 129 4.67 -13.79 17.88
N SER A 130 3.60 -14.56 17.69
CA SER A 130 2.25 -14.01 17.56
C SER A 130 1.31 -14.68 18.57
N LYS A 131 0.29 -13.92 18.98
CA LYS A 131 -0.80 -14.48 19.81
C LYS A 131 -1.87 -15.08 18.91
#